data_e316b9c03ff2e63456baa285c88deaf4
#
_entry.id   e316b9c03ff2e63456baa285c88deaf4
#
_cell.length_a   1.000
_cell.length_b   1.000
_cell.length_c   1.000
_cell.angle_alpha   90.00
_cell.angle_beta   90.00
_cell.angle_gamma   90.00
#
_symmetry.space_group_name_H-M   'P 1'
#
loop_
_entity.id
_entity.type
_entity.pdbx_description
1 polymer ?
#
loop_
_entity_poly.entity_id
_entity_poly.type
_entity_poly.pdbx_seq_one_letter_code
_entity_poly.pdbx_strand_id
1 'polypeptide(L)'
;RAERVNEKYQLYYYWNHGICDQCGAPILILNGALSYEGNDQQELQAFLDEHAECKYFSNIDEQKNFEEIGGCKKLEETYNYKSPYWAMRSVGSKSLLGQFCCSACREKWIREREADHLKIYTYFWELREYALKVAPEPCDNPSGIVVFDLETTGLNSNDNEILQISAVDGNGDLLLNEYVRPELIRSWPDAELVNGITPERVRKCKTIRELIGKIKGVFASGKTWIAYNCDFDLGFLFFVGIEPGTNTELEDVMYDFAEICGNYDKRYGTRRWQTLEAAAAHFGYNYKAHDSLEDARATLYIRNRIKREKEILDELTAPYQTVKGEQI
;
A
#
# COMPACT_ATOMS: atom_id res chain seq x y z
N ARG A 1 39.53 -21.58 -22.51
CA ARG A 1 38.64 -20.93 -21.48
C ARG A 1 37.25 -21.04 -22.04
N ALA A 2 36.47 -22.01 -21.56
CA ALA A 2 35.04 -22.08 -21.87
C ALA A 2 34.38 -20.87 -21.17
N GLU A 3 33.71 -20.01 -21.97
CA GLU A 3 32.77 -19.01 -21.47
C GLU A 3 31.64 -19.79 -20.79
N ARG A 4 31.52 -19.64 -19.46
CA ARG A 4 30.36 -20.14 -18.74
C ARG A 4 29.17 -19.28 -19.15
N VAL A 5 28.28 -19.88 -19.90
CA VAL A 5 26.96 -19.30 -20.19
C VAL A 5 26.18 -19.28 -18.87
N ASN A 6 25.60 -18.14 -18.50
CA ASN A 6 24.67 -18.04 -17.38
C ASN A 6 23.54 -19.06 -17.61
N GLU A 7 23.49 -20.11 -16.81
CA GLU A 7 22.41 -21.08 -16.89
C GLU A 7 21.20 -20.50 -16.19
N LYS A 8 20.12 -20.32 -16.97
CA LYS A 8 18.85 -19.84 -16.50
C LYS A 8 17.95 -21.04 -16.20
N TYR A 9 17.71 -21.30 -14.92
CA TYR A 9 16.76 -22.32 -14.50
C TYR A 9 15.38 -21.68 -14.41
N GLN A 10 14.46 -22.09 -15.28
CA GLN A 10 13.05 -21.75 -15.17
C GLN A 10 12.28 -22.97 -14.66
N LEU A 11 11.74 -22.83 -13.43
CA LEU A 11 10.80 -23.79 -12.85
C LEU A 11 9.40 -23.29 -13.21
N TYR A 12 8.75 -23.91 -14.16
CA TYR A 12 7.54 -23.35 -14.77
C TYR A 12 6.30 -23.43 -13.88
N TYR A 13 6.19 -24.43 -12.99
CA TYR A 13 5.05 -24.55 -12.08
C TYR A 13 5.42 -25.31 -10.82
N TYR A 14 4.80 -24.94 -9.74
CA TYR A 14 4.82 -25.71 -8.51
C TYR A 14 3.43 -25.79 -7.88
N TRP A 15 3.18 -26.89 -7.18
CA TRP A 15 1.97 -27.07 -6.42
C TRP A 15 2.12 -26.45 -5.03
N ASN A 16 1.12 -25.70 -4.61
CA ASN A 16 1.04 -25.13 -3.28
C ASN A 16 -0.28 -25.52 -2.62
N HIS A 17 -0.28 -25.60 -1.32
CA HIS A 17 -1.45 -25.86 -0.51
C HIS A 17 -2.20 -24.56 -0.27
N GLY A 18 -3.52 -24.60 -0.46
CA GLY A 18 -4.40 -23.48 -0.20
C GLY A 18 -5.67 -23.92 0.49
N ILE A 19 -6.53 -22.97 0.75
CA ILE A 19 -7.86 -23.21 1.31
C ILE A 19 -8.93 -22.56 0.42
N CYS A 20 -10.11 -23.16 0.39
CA CYS A 20 -11.25 -22.58 -0.30
C CYS A 20 -11.75 -21.34 0.47
N ASP A 21 -11.79 -20.21 -0.18
CA ASP A 21 -12.21 -18.92 0.42
C ASP A 21 -13.68 -18.90 0.86
N GLN A 22 -14.49 -19.88 0.40
CA GLN A 22 -15.89 -20.00 0.80
C GLN A 22 -16.14 -20.98 1.94
N CYS A 23 -15.49 -22.16 1.94
CA CYS A 23 -15.82 -23.23 2.89
C CYS A 23 -14.64 -23.74 3.72
N GLY A 24 -13.44 -23.19 3.53
CA GLY A 24 -12.24 -23.58 4.26
C GLY A 24 -11.67 -24.96 3.87
N ALA A 25 -12.23 -25.63 2.86
CA ALA A 25 -11.72 -26.95 2.44
C ALA A 25 -10.32 -26.82 1.83
N PRO A 26 -9.41 -27.78 2.08
CA PRO A 26 -8.08 -27.75 1.48
C PRO A 26 -8.16 -27.93 -0.04
N ILE A 27 -7.33 -27.17 -0.75
CA ILE A 27 -7.18 -27.22 -2.20
C ILE A 27 -5.72 -27.27 -2.58
N LEU A 28 -5.44 -27.86 -3.74
CA LEU A 28 -4.11 -27.88 -4.34
C LEU A 28 -4.05 -26.85 -5.45
N ILE A 29 -3.15 -25.86 -5.29
CA ILE A 29 -3.04 -24.73 -6.21
C ILE A 29 -1.81 -24.92 -7.09
N LEU A 30 -2.01 -24.81 -8.42
CA LEU A 30 -0.92 -24.69 -9.36
C LEU A 30 -0.54 -23.21 -9.47
N ASN A 31 0.55 -22.81 -8.86
CA ASN A 31 1.06 -21.46 -8.94
C ASN A 31 2.07 -21.34 -10.11
N GLY A 32 2.12 -20.16 -10.71
CA GLY A 32 2.88 -19.88 -11.92
C GLY A 32 4.39 -20.12 -11.84
N ALA A 33 5.12 -19.64 -12.83
CA ALA A 33 6.54 -19.90 -12.95
C ALA A 33 7.37 -19.24 -11.85
N LEU A 34 8.23 -20.03 -11.21
CA LEU A 34 9.37 -19.52 -10.44
C LEU A 34 10.61 -19.57 -11.33
N SER A 35 11.42 -18.53 -11.28
CA SER A 35 12.70 -18.52 -12.01
C SER A 35 13.85 -18.33 -11.02
N TYR A 36 14.87 -19.16 -11.20
CA TYR A 36 16.18 -18.97 -10.57
C TYR A 36 17.18 -18.65 -11.69
N GLU A 37 17.97 -17.60 -11.51
CA GLU A 37 19.00 -17.21 -12.46
C GLU A 37 20.32 -17.13 -11.69
N GLY A 38 21.23 -18.11 -11.94
CA GLY A 38 22.53 -18.17 -11.28
C GLY A 38 23.34 -19.37 -11.75
N ASN A 39 24.61 -19.38 -11.37
CA ASN A 39 25.54 -20.47 -11.72
C ASN A 39 25.95 -21.29 -10.49
N ASP A 40 25.38 -20.99 -9.31
CA ASP A 40 25.72 -21.66 -8.07
C ASP A 40 24.71 -22.78 -7.79
N GLN A 41 25.20 -24.02 -7.79
CA GLN A 41 24.40 -25.20 -7.50
C GLN A 41 23.93 -25.26 -6.03
N GLN A 42 24.66 -24.64 -5.09
CA GLN A 42 24.26 -24.63 -3.68
C GLN A 42 23.11 -23.66 -3.46
N GLU A 43 23.14 -22.48 -4.12
CA GLU A 43 22.04 -21.53 -4.08
C GLU A 43 20.78 -22.09 -4.76
N LEU A 44 20.94 -22.81 -5.89
CA LEU A 44 19.82 -23.50 -6.53
C LEU A 44 19.22 -24.56 -5.61
N GLN A 45 20.06 -25.36 -4.93
CA GLN A 45 19.58 -26.39 -4.01
C GLN A 45 18.85 -25.76 -2.82
N ALA A 46 19.38 -24.68 -2.24
CA ALA A 46 18.73 -23.95 -1.17
C ALA A 46 17.36 -23.40 -1.60
N PHE A 47 17.26 -22.85 -2.81
CA PHE A 47 15.99 -22.39 -3.40
C PHE A 47 14.99 -23.54 -3.58
N LEU A 48 15.42 -24.72 -4.01
CA LEU A 48 14.56 -25.90 -4.14
C LEU A 48 14.15 -26.45 -2.77
N ASP A 49 15.03 -26.43 -1.79
CA ASP A 49 14.76 -26.88 -0.43
C ASP A 49 13.76 -25.98 0.29
N GLU A 50 13.83 -24.67 0.08
CA GLU A 50 12.85 -23.69 0.59
C GLU A 50 11.41 -23.95 0.07
N HIS A 51 11.31 -24.62 -1.10
CA HIS A 51 10.03 -24.95 -1.75
C HIS A 51 9.79 -26.47 -1.83
N ALA A 52 10.36 -27.24 -0.91
CA ALA A 52 10.36 -28.70 -0.95
C ALA A 52 8.97 -29.35 -0.96
N GLU A 53 7.94 -28.66 -0.45
CA GLU A 53 6.54 -29.09 -0.46
C GLU A 53 5.85 -28.95 -1.82
N CYS A 54 6.51 -28.35 -2.80
CA CYS A 54 5.96 -28.06 -4.12
C CYS A 54 6.41 -29.09 -5.15
N LYS A 55 5.58 -29.31 -6.20
CA LYS A 55 5.96 -30.09 -7.35
C LYS A 55 6.54 -29.17 -8.43
N TYR A 56 7.78 -29.44 -8.83
CA TYR A 56 8.49 -28.70 -9.84
C TYR A 56 8.50 -29.42 -11.18
N PHE A 57 8.46 -28.64 -12.24
CA PHE A 57 8.67 -29.08 -13.61
C PHE A 57 9.82 -28.28 -14.21
N SER A 58 10.75 -28.95 -14.85
CA SER A 58 11.91 -28.32 -15.47
C SER A 58 11.59 -27.55 -16.75
N ASN A 59 10.46 -27.91 -17.38
CA ASN A 59 9.98 -27.28 -18.61
C ASN A 59 8.48 -27.54 -18.82
N ILE A 60 7.88 -26.84 -19.80
CA ILE A 60 6.46 -26.90 -20.10
C ILE A 60 6.00 -28.26 -20.64
N ASP A 61 6.89 -28.98 -21.31
CA ASP A 61 6.53 -30.31 -21.89
C ASP A 61 6.44 -31.35 -20.76
N GLU A 62 7.28 -31.27 -19.76
CA GLU A 62 7.21 -32.12 -18.57
C GLU A 62 5.91 -31.87 -17.78
N GLN A 63 5.50 -30.61 -17.66
CA GLN A 63 4.21 -30.26 -17.04
C GLN A 63 3.03 -30.84 -17.82
N LYS A 64 2.99 -30.64 -19.15
CA LYS A 64 1.92 -31.18 -20.00
C LYS A 64 1.83 -32.70 -19.92
N ASN A 65 2.97 -33.37 -19.95
CA ASN A 65 3.01 -34.82 -19.80
C ASN A 65 2.45 -35.26 -18.42
N PHE A 66 2.76 -34.55 -17.37
CA PHE A 66 2.21 -34.81 -16.04
C PHE A 66 0.68 -34.65 -16.00
N GLU A 67 0.16 -33.60 -16.62
CA GLU A 67 -1.27 -33.35 -16.74
C GLU A 67 -1.98 -34.43 -17.58
N GLU A 68 -1.40 -34.81 -18.71
CA GLU A 68 -1.94 -35.84 -19.63
C GLU A 68 -2.04 -37.24 -18.99
N ILE A 69 -1.09 -37.59 -18.11
CA ILE A 69 -1.15 -38.87 -17.36
C ILE A 69 -2.05 -38.79 -16.12
N GLY A 70 -2.79 -37.70 -15.94
CA GLY A 70 -3.70 -37.51 -14.80
C GLY A 70 -2.97 -37.28 -13.47
N GLY A 71 -1.76 -36.71 -13.50
CA GLY A 71 -0.95 -36.48 -12.31
C GLY A 71 -1.63 -35.58 -11.28
N CYS A 72 -2.36 -34.56 -11.72
CA CYS A 72 -3.17 -33.70 -10.84
C CYS A 72 -4.22 -34.50 -10.09
N LYS A 73 -4.95 -35.35 -10.78
CA LYS A 73 -5.98 -36.19 -10.16
C LYS A 73 -5.40 -37.16 -9.12
N LYS A 74 -4.23 -37.74 -9.41
CA LYS A 74 -3.52 -38.60 -8.44
C LYS A 74 -3.08 -37.84 -7.21
N LEU A 75 -2.59 -36.61 -7.34
CA LEU A 75 -2.25 -35.75 -6.19
C LEU A 75 -3.49 -35.41 -5.36
N GLU A 76 -4.60 -35.04 -6.01
CA GLU A 76 -5.86 -34.76 -5.33
C GLU A 76 -6.35 -35.98 -4.50
N GLU A 77 -6.31 -37.17 -5.09
CA GLU A 77 -6.69 -38.41 -4.41
C GLU A 77 -5.75 -38.77 -3.25
N THR A 78 -4.43 -38.57 -3.44
CA THR A 78 -3.41 -38.90 -2.44
C THR A 78 -3.50 -38.00 -1.19
N TYR A 79 -3.68 -36.71 -1.41
CA TYR A 79 -3.67 -35.72 -0.33
C TYR A 79 -5.05 -35.23 0.08
N ASN A 80 -6.12 -35.76 -0.51
CA ASN A 80 -7.50 -35.31 -0.30
C ASN A 80 -7.73 -33.81 -0.62
N TYR A 81 -6.94 -33.28 -1.56
CA TYR A 81 -7.10 -31.93 -2.08
C TYR A 81 -7.93 -31.93 -3.37
N LYS A 82 -8.47 -30.77 -3.71
CA LYS A 82 -9.21 -30.52 -4.94
C LYS A 82 -8.51 -29.47 -5.75
N SER A 83 -8.61 -29.58 -7.10
CA SER A 83 -8.16 -28.51 -7.98
C SER A 83 -8.99 -27.26 -7.80
N PRO A 84 -8.36 -26.09 -7.74
CA PRO A 84 -9.06 -24.84 -7.47
C PRO A 84 -9.93 -24.39 -8.65
N TYR A 85 -11.10 -23.85 -8.32
CA TYR A 85 -11.89 -23.03 -9.21
C TYR A 85 -11.61 -21.58 -8.91
N TRP A 86 -11.13 -20.87 -9.91
CA TRP A 86 -10.82 -19.44 -9.76
C TRP A 86 -12.02 -18.58 -10.11
N ALA A 87 -12.21 -17.51 -9.36
CA ALA A 87 -13.05 -16.41 -9.78
C ALA A 87 -12.22 -15.13 -9.87
N MET A 88 -12.33 -14.49 -11.02
CA MET A 88 -11.92 -13.10 -11.18
C MET A 88 -13.11 -12.38 -11.81
N ARG A 89 -13.69 -11.43 -11.08
CA ARG A 89 -14.81 -10.63 -11.54
C ARG A 89 -14.63 -9.18 -11.11
N SER A 90 -14.78 -8.28 -12.05
CA SER A 90 -14.81 -6.85 -11.73
C SER A 90 -16.20 -6.44 -11.30
N VAL A 91 -16.30 -5.81 -10.14
CA VAL A 91 -17.52 -5.18 -9.64
C VAL A 91 -17.20 -3.73 -9.35
N GLY A 92 -17.79 -2.83 -10.13
CA GLY A 92 -17.39 -1.43 -10.10
C GLY A 92 -15.94 -1.27 -10.55
N SER A 93 -15.11 -0.61 -9.76
CA SER A 93 -13.67 -0.45 -10.00
C SER A 93 -12.81 -1.57 -9.42
N LYS A 94 -13.41 -2.58 -8.76
CA LYS A 94 -12.68 -3.65 -8.08
C LYS A 94 -12.77 -4.98 -8.80
N SER A 95 -11.69 -5.74 -8.70
CA SER A 95 -11.65 -7.14 -9.08
C SER A 95 -11.80 -8.01 -7.83
N LEU A 96 -12.85 -8.85 -7.81
CA LEU A 96 -12.96 -9.94 -6.86
C LEU A 96 -12.09 -11.09 -7.32
N LEU A 97 -11.15 -11.51 -6.49
CA LEU A 97 -10.27 -12.64 -6.75
C LEU A 97 -10.39 -13.64 -5.60
N GLY A 98 -10.63 -14.90 -5.93
CA GLY A 98 -10.71 -15.97 -4.94
C GLY A 98 -10.43 -17.34 -5.54
N GLN A 99 -10.10 -18.29 -4.67
CA GLN A 99 -9.83 -19.69 -4.96
C GLN A 99 -10.82 -20.60 -4.27
N PHE A 100 -11.34 -21.60 -4.97
CA PHE A 100 -12.48 -22.40 -4.50
C PHE A 100 -12.29 -23.87 -4.77
N CYS A 101 -12.84 -24.73 -3.91
CA CYS A 101 -12.79 -26.17 -4.09
C CYS A 101 -13.80 -26.70 -5.14
N CYS A 102 -14.79 -25.90 -5.53
CA CYS A 102 -15.78 -26.26 -6.55
C CYS A 102 -16.50 -25.01 -7.08
N SER A 103 -17.20 -25.17 -8.21
CA SER A 103 -17.98 -24.09 -8.85
C SER A 103 -19.08 -23.56 -7.94
N ALA A 104 -19.74 -24.42 -7.15
CA ALA A 104 -20.79 -24.01 -6.23
C ALA A 104 -20.26 -23.04 -5.12
N CYS A 105 -19.08 -23.34 -4.55
CA CYS A 105 -18.43 -22.43 -3.60
C CYS A 105 -18.06 -21.10 -4.25
N ARG A 106 -17.53 -21.14 -5.47
CA ARG A 106 -17.21 -19.93 -6.24
C ARG A 106 -18.43 -19.06 -6.47
N GLU A 107 -19.52 -19.64 -6.98
CA GLU A 107 -20.75 -18.91 -7.29
C GLU A 107 -21.42 -18.33 -6.04
N LYS A 108 -21.42 -19.10 -4.94
CA LYS A 108 -21.94 -18.65 -3.64
C LYS A 108 -21.13 -17.46 -3.14
N TRP A 109 -19.80 -17.55 -3.14
CA TRP A 109 -18.89 -16.50 -2.71
C TRP A 109 -19.06 -15.22 -3.52
N ILE A 110 -19.19 -15.33 -4.86
CA ILE A 110 -19.43 -14.19 -5.74
C ILE A 110 -20.75 -13.51 -5.38
N ARG A 111 -21.85 -14.28 -5.25
CA ARG A 111 -23.16 -13.72 -4.93
C ARG A 111 -23.19 -12.98 -3.58
N GLU A 112 -22.54 -13.56 -2.57
CA GLU A 112 -22.50 -12.96 -1.23
C GLU A 112 -21.74 -11.65 -1.19
N ARG A 113 -20.68 -11.53 -1.99
CA ARG A 113 -19.80 -10.33 -1.98
C ARG A 113 -20.14 -9.29 -3.05
N GLU A 114 -20.78 -9.68 -4.13
CA GLU A 114 -21.13 -8.76 -5.22
C GLU A 114 -22.05 -7.63 -4.74
N ALA A 115 -23.05 -7.96 -3.95
CA ALA A 115 -23.97 -6.98 -3.38
C ALA A 115 -23.29 -6.02 -2.41
N ASP A 116 -22.42 -6.54 -1.54
CA ASP A 116 -21.66 -5.73 -0.59
C ASP A 116 -20.66 -4.83 -1.29
N HIS A 117 -19.93 -5.35 -2.27
CA HIS A 117 -18.99 -4.54 -3.06
C HIS A 117 -19.67 -3.46 -3.88
N LEU A 118 -20.83 -3.75 -4.46
CA LEU A 118 -21.61 -2.76 -5.21
C LEU A 118 -22.09 -1.64 -4.28
N LYS A 119 -22.55 -2.00 -3.07
CA LYS A 119 -22.96 -1.03 -2.06
C LYS A 119 -21.80 -0.13 -1.62
N ILE A 120 -20.63 -0.72 -1.33
CA ILE A 120 -19.42 0.00 -0.96
C ILE A 120 -19.00 0.95 -2.09
N TYR A 121 -18.92 0.43 -3.32
CA TYR A 121 -18.57 1.22 -4.50
C TYR A 121 -19.53 2.40 -4.70
N THR A 122 -20.84 2.16 -4.63
CA THR A 122 -21.85 3.20 -4.79
C THR A 122 -21.71 4.28 -3.73
N TYR A 123 -21.51 3.89 -2.46
CA TYR A 123 -21.30 4.83 -1.36
C TYR A 123 -20.14 5.80 -1.62
N PHE A 124 -18.98 5.31 -2.02
CA PHE A 124 -17.80 6.16 -2.22
C PHE A 124 -17.97 7.12 -3.40
N TRP A 125 -18.61 6.67 -4.48
CA TRP A 125 -18.90 7.57 -5.62
C TRP A 125 -19.96 8.62 -5.30
N GLU A 126 -21.02 8.26 -4.57
CA GLU A 126 -22.00 9.21 -4.07
C GLU A 126 -21.39 10.23 -3.09
N LEU A 127 -20.48 9.76 -2.23
CA LEU A 127 -19.71 10.63 -1.34
C LEU A 127 -18.89 11.65 -2.14
N ARG A 128 -18.16 11.18 -3.18
CA ARG A 128 -17.38 12.05 -4.04
C ARG A 128 -18.26 13.06 -4.79
N GLU A 129 -19.36 12.63 -5.38
CA GLU A 129 -20.29 13.54 -6.06
C GLU A 129 -20.86 14.61 -5.11
N TYR A 130 -21.14 14.22 -3.89
CA TYR A 130 -21.57 15.16 -2.85
C TYR A 130 -20.43 16.12 -2.50
N ALA A 131 -19.23 15.61 -2.25
CA ALA A 131 -18.06 16.38 -1.87
C ALA A 131 -17.69 17.44 -2.92
N LEU A 132 -17.78 17.12 -4.20
CA LEU A 132 -17.48 18.06 -5.29
C LEU A 132 -18.40 19.29 -5.29
N LYS A 133 -19.60 19.18 -4.70
CA LYS A 133 -20.59 20.29 -4.60
C LYS A 133 -20.41 21.12 -3.33
N VAL A 134 -19.65 20.64 -2.34
CA VAL A 134 -19.42 21.36 -1.08
C VAL A 134 -18.31 22.39 -1.28
N ALA A 135 -18.59 23.64 -0.96
CA ALA A 135 -17.60 24.70 -0.98
C ALA A 135 -16.57 24.55 0.16
N PRO A 136 -15.30 24.90 -0.06
CA PRO A 136 -14.31 24.96 1.01
C PRO A 136 -14.67 26.05 2.03
N GLU A 137 -14.48 25.75 3.32
CA GLU A 137 -14.55 26.75 4.38
C GLU A 137 -13.25 27.58 4.41
N PRO A 138 -13.29 28.83 4.87
CA PRO A 138 -12.07 29.62 5.04
C PRO A 138 -11.10 28.95 6.03
N CYS A 139 -9.82 28.86 5.65
CA CYS A 139 -8.74 28.40 6.52
C CYS A 139 -7.58 29.38 6.44
N ASP A 140 -7.12 29.88 7.59
CA ASP A 140 -5.93 30.73 7.67
C ASP A 140 -4.68 29.85 7.75
N ASN A 141 -3.85 29.95 6.72
CA ASN A 141 -2.60 29.20 6.59
C ASN A 141 -1.53 30.10 5.94
N PRO A 142 -0.89 30.98 6.70
CA PRO A 142 0.08 31.93 6.16
C PRO A 142 1.34 31.24 5.58
N SER A 143 1.65 30.02 6.00
CA SER A 143 2.79 29.26 5.47
C SER A 143 2.55 28.74 4.05
N GLY A 144 1.28 28.54 3.66
CA GLY A 144 0.92 27.93 2.39
C GLY A 144 1.35 26.46 2.27
N ILE A 145 1.70 25.81 3.39
CA ILE A 145 2.11 24.40 3.49
C ILE A 145 1.05 23.65 4.29
N VAL A 146 0.67 22.46 3.84
CA VAL A 146 -0.22 21.53 4.55
C VAL A 146 0.53 20.21 4.71
N VAL A 147 0.87 19.87 5.94
CA VAL A 147 1.42 18.56 6.30
C VAL A 147 0.33 17.73 6.94
N PHE A 148 0.01 16.58 6.38
CA PHE A 148 -1.19 15.83 6.76
C PHE A 148 -0.91 14.33 6.89
N ASP A 149 -1.82 13.68 7.62
CA ASP A 149 -1.84 12.24 7.81
C ASP A 149 -3.26 11.77 8.14
N LEU A 150 -3.57 10.50 7.83
CA LEU A 150 -4.86 9.86 8.03
C LEU A 150 -4.74 8.57 8.82
N GLU A 151 -5.70 8.36 9.76
CA GLU A 151 -6.00 7.03 10.26
C GLU A 151 -7.29 6.50 9.63
N THR A 152 -7.32 5.21 9.30
CA THR A 152 -8.38 4.62 8.49
C THR A 152 -8.86 3.28 9.04
N THR A 153 -9.99 2.78 8.54
CA THR A 153 -10.53 1.45 8.90
C THR A 153 -9.78 0.31 8.24
N GLY A 154 -8.83 0.59 7.33
CA GLY A 154 -8.00 -0.37 6.62
C GLY A 154 -7.25 0.26 5.47
N LEU A 155 -6.44 -0.52 4.75
CA LEU A 155 -5.41 0.00 3.84
C LEU A 155 -5.91 0.43 2.45
N ASN A 156 -7.08 -0.01 2.03
CA ASN A 156 -7.56 0.23 0.68
C ASN A 156 -8.65 1.30 0.66
N SER A 157 -8.38 2.46 0.09
CA SER A 157 -9.27 3.60 0.03
C SER A 157 -10.62 3.35 -0.66
N ASN A 158 -10.71 2.31 -1.51
CA ASN A 158 -11.98 1.98 -2.20
C ASN A 158 -12.99 1.21 -1.34
N ASP A 159 -12.61 0.72 -0.16
CA ASP A 159 -13.49 -0.07 0.73
C ASP A 159 -13.28 0.21 2.21
N ASN A 160 -12.53 1.25 2.52
CA ASN A 160 -12.29 1.67 3.90
C ASN A 160 -12.56 3.17 4.06
N GLU A 161 -12.86 3.57 5.28
CA GLU A 161 -13.23 4.94 5.64
C GLU A 161 -12.17 5.59 6.53
N ILE A 162 -12.11 6.92 6.50
CA ILE A 162 -11.24 7.72 7.37
C ILE A 162 -11.79 7.68 8.81
N LEU A 163 -10.90 7.47 9.79
CA LEU A 163 -11.18 7.47 11.24
C LEU A 163 -10.63 8.72 11.94
N GLN A 164 -9.51 9.24 11.46
CA GLN A 164 -8.92 10.49 11.92
C GLN A 164 -8.24 11.18 10.74
N ILE A 165 -8.34 12.48 10.68
CA ILE A 165 -7.63 13.32 9.72
C ILE A 165 -7.00 14.48 10.45
N SER A 166 -5.70 14.67 10.24
CA SER A 166 -4.96 15.76 10.85
C SER A 166 -4.13 16.50 9.82
N ALA A 167 -3.95 17.78 10.05
CA ALA A 167 -3.05 18.62 9.30
C ALA A 167 -2.43 19.69 10.17
N VAL A 168 -1.15 19.98 9.92
CA VAL A 168 -0.44 21.13 10.48
C VAL A 168 0.12 21.98 9.35
N ASP A 169 0.40 23.24 9.63
CA ASP A 169 1.05 24.14 8.67
C ASP A 169 2.58 23.93 8.64
N GLY A 170 3.29 24.69 7.82
CA GLY A 170 4.76 24.62 7.69
C GLY A 170 5.53 24.99 8.97
N ASN A 171 4.87 25.62 9.95
CA ASN A 171 5.44 25.97 11.25
C ASN A 171 5.09 24.94 12.34
N GLY A 172 4.19 23.98 12.04
CA GLY A 172 3.68 23.00 12.99
C GLY A 172 2.41 23.46 13.72
N ASP A 173 1.83 24.60 13.32
CA ASP A 173 0.58 25.08 13.88
C ASP A 173 -0.60 24.24 13.37
N LEU A 174 -1.56 23.99 14.24
CA LEU A 174 -2.68 23.10 13.97
C LEU A 174 -3.65 23.73 12.96
N LEU A 175 -3.86 23.06 11.82
CA LEU A 175 -4.90 23.41 10.84
C LEU A 175 -6.14 22.53 11.01
N LEU A 176 -5.97 21.24 11.27
CA LEU A 176 -7.03 20.25 11.39
C LEU A 176 -6.63 19.11 12.32
N ASN A 177 -7.56 18.67 13.16
CA ASN A 177 -7.46 17.39 13.89
C ASN A 177 -8.86 16.93 14.24
N GLU A 178 -9.42 16.03 13.44
CA GLU A 178 -10.79 15.55 13.59
C GLU A 178 -10.84 14.03 13.59
N TYR A 179 -11.50 13.47 14.60
CA TYR A 179 -11.97 12.08 14.56
C TYR A 179 -13.24 11.99 13.75
N VAL A 180 -13.35 10.96 12.92
CA VAL A 180 -14.43 10.78 11.96
C VAL A 180 -15.20 9.52 12.30
N ARG A 181 -16.53 9.62 12.35
CA ARG A 181 -17.42 8.47 12.50
C ARG A 181 -17.69 7.86 11.12
N PRO A 182 -17.26 6.60 10.88
CA PRO A 182 -17.59 5.91 9.63
C PRO A 182 -19.09 5.76 9.42
N GLU A 183 -19.55 5.88 8.19
CA GLU A 183 -20.96 5.75 7.82
C GLU A 183 -21.30 4.32 7.36
N LEU A 184 -20.33 3.62 6.79
CA LEU A 184 -20.52 2.29 6.19
C LEU A 184 -19.86 1.18 7.02
N ILE A 185 -18.58 1.33 7.37
CA ILE A 185 -17.81 0.32 8.09
C ILE A 185 -18.14 0.39 9.59
N ARG A 186 -18.46 -0.77 10.21
CA ARG A 186 -18.88 -0.84 11.62
C ARG A 186 -17.85 -1.48 12.55
N SER A 187 -16.85 -2.16 11.99
CA SER A 187 -15.81 -2.86 12.75
C SER A 187 -14.54 -2.93 11.91
N TRP A 188 -13.38 -2.68 12.55
CA TRP A 188 -12.06 -2.66 11.92
C TRP A 188 -10.98 -3.18 12.88
N PRO A 189 -11.07 -4.44 13.37
CA PRO A 189 -10.22 -4.94 14.42
C PRO A 189 -8.72 -4.88 14.09
N ASP A 190 -8.34 -5.11 12.83
CA ASP A 190 -6.94 -5.06 12.40
C ASP A 190 -6.39 -3.61 12.44
N ALA A 191 -7.15 -2.64 11.97
CA ALA A 191 -6.77 -1.23 12.04
C ALA A 191 -6.81 -0.71 13.48
N GLU A 192 -7.78 -1.16 14.30
CA GLU A 192 -7.87 -0.80 15.72
C GLU A 192 -6.63 -1.27 16.51
N LEU A 193 -6.07 -2.44 16.18
CA LEU A 193 -4.82 -2.92 16.77
C LEU A 193 -3.62 -1.99 16.47
N VAL A 194 -3.64 -1.30 15.35
CA VAL A 194 -2.58 -0.39 14.91
C VAL A 194 -2.77 1.01 15.48
N ASN A 195 -3.92 1.63 15.20
CA ASN A 195 -4.17 3.05 15.53
C ASN A 195 -4.90 3.28 16.86
N GLY A 196 -5.41 2.22 17.50
CA GLY A 196 -6.12 2.32 18.77
C GLY A 196 -7.46 3.06 18.71
N ILE A 197 -8.00 3.31 17.50
CA ILE A 197 -9.27 4.00 17.33
C ILE A 197 -10.40 2.98 17.32
N THR A 198 -11.12 2.90 18.44
CA THR A 198 -12.23 1.96 18.58
C THR A 198 -13.52 2.52 17.98
N PRO A 199 -14.50 1.66 17.59
CA PRO A 199 -15.82 2.11 17.16
C PRO A 199 -16.51 3.00 18.21
N GLU A 200 -16.32 2.71 19.49
CA GLU A 200 -16.91 3.50 20.59
C GLU A 200 -16.32 4.92 20.66
N ARG A 201 -15.01 5.08 20.42
CA ARG A 201 -14.33 6.37 20.41
C ARG A 201 -14.94 7.33 19.40
N VAL A 202 -15.23 6.86 18.19
CA VAL A 202 -15.72 7.70 17.09
C VAL A 202 -17.25 7.77 16.99
N ARG A 203 -17.97 7.01 17.80
CA ARG A 203 -19.44 6.89 17.73
C ARG A 203 -20.21 8.21 17.75
N LYS A 204 -19.70 9.20 18.48
CA LYS A 204 -20.31 10.54 18.63
C LYS A 204 -19.63 11.61 17.78
N CYS A 205 -18.58 11.25 17.02
CA CYS A 205 -17.89 12.17 16.15
C CYS A 205 -18.73 12.52 14.93
N LYS A 206 -18.37 13.60 14.25
CA LYS A 206 -18.95 13.97 12.96
C LYS A 206 -18.62 12.92 11.91
N THR A 207 -19.48 12.80 10.92
CA THR A 207 -19.19 12.01 9.72
C THR A 207 -18.26 12.77 8.79
N ILE A 208 -17.69 12.06 7.82
CA ILE A 208 -16.86 12.71 6.80
C ILE A 208 -17.63 13.78 6.02
N ARG A 209 -18.94 13.53 5.72
CA ARG A 209 -19.81 14.48 5.01
C ARG A 209 -19.96 15.81 5.74
N GLU A 210 -20.02 15.78 7.08
CA GLU A 210 -20.13 16.99 7.91
C GLU A 210 -18.81 17.77 8.02
N LEU A 211 -17.69 17.16 7.64
CA LEU A 211 -16.34 17.73 7.73
C LEU A 211 -15.77 18.19 6.37
N ILE A 212 -16.36 17.76 5.26
CA ILE A 212 -15.83 18.01 3.91
C ILE A 212 -15.51 19.49 3.66
N GLY A 213 -16.38 20.41 4.05
CA GLY A 213 -16.15 21.86 3.87
C GLY A 213 -14.88 22.32 4.58
N LYS A 214 -14.71 21.91 5.85
CA LYS A 214 -13.53 22.22 6.67
C LYS A 214 -12.26 21.60 6.08
N ILE A 215 -12.31 20.32 5.71
CA ILE A 215 -11.16 19.60 5.13
C ILE A 215 -10.74 20.27 3.82
N LYS A 216 -11.69 20.53 2.91
CA LYS A 216 -11.42 21.24 1.65
C LYS A 216 -10.81 22.62 1.87
N GLY A 217 -11.23 23.33 2.92
CA GLY A 217 -10.67 24.63 3.30
C GLY A 217 -9.20 24.54 3.63
N VAL A 218 -8.81 23.53 4.42
CA VAL A 218 -7.42 23.29 4.79
C VAL A 218 -6.57 23.00 3.56
N PHE A 219 -6.98 22.06 2.72
CA PHE A 219 -6.20 21.70 1.52
C PHE A 219 -6.15 22.82 0.48
N ALA A 220 -7.21 23.60 0.34
CA ALA A 220 -7.23 24.78 -0.52
C ALA A 220 -6.35 25.93 -0.03
N SER A 221 -6.00 25.98 1.26
CA SER A 221 -5.12 26.99 1.85
C SER A 221 -3.64 26.75 1.57
N GLY A 222 -3.25 25.53 1.13
CA GLY A 222 -1.86 25.15 0.89
C GLY A 222 -1.52 25.02 -0.58
N LYS A 223 -0.35 25.55 -0.96
CA LYS A 223 0.27 25.31 -2.27
C LYS A 223 1.17 24.08 -2.28
N THR A 224 1.75 23.74 -1.14
CA THR A 224 2.58 22.56 -0.95
C THR A 224 1.89 21.62 0.02
N TRP A 225 1.67 20.39 -0.42
CA TRP A 225 1.09 19.31 0.40
C TRP A 225 2.17 18.28 0.70
N ILE A 226 2.27 17.87 1.95
CA ILE A 226 3.32 17.02 2.46
C ILE A 226 2.72 15.88 3.25
N ALA A 227 3.11 14.63 2.95
CA ALA A 227 2.77 13.48 3.76
C ALA A 227 3.92 12.47 3.79
N TYR A 228 3.77 11.43 4.59
CA TYR A 228 4.64 10.26 4.59
C TYR A 228 3.91 9.12 3.89
N ASN A 229 4.29 8.77 2.64
CA ASN A 229 3.56 7.89 1.73
C ASN A 229 2.27 8.55 1.19
N CYS A 230 2.43 9.66 0.50
CA CYS A 230 1.34 10.50 -0.04
C CYS A 230 0.25 9.73 -0.80
N ASP A 231 0.62 8.70 -1.56
CA ASP A 231 -0.33 7.94 -2.39
C ASP A 231 -1.42 7.26 -1.55
N PHE A 232 -1.08 6.84 -0.34
CA PHE A 232 -2.04 6.25 0.58
C PHE A 232 -3.13 7.26 0.97
N ASP A 233 -2.74 8.40 1.49
CA ASP A 233 -3.66 9.42 1.98
C ASP A 233 -4.48 10.05 0.85
N LEU A 234 -3.83 10.35 -0.28
CA LEU A 234 -4.49 10.90 -1.47
C LEU A 234 -5.56 9.97 -2.02
N GLY A 235 -5.38 8.65 -1.91
CA GLY A 235 -6.39 7.67 -2.28
C GLY A 235 -7.70 7.84 -1.51
N PHE A 236 -7.64 8.13 -0.20
CA PHE A 236 -8.81 8.41 0.63
C PHE A 236 -9.36 9.83 0.37
N LEU A 237 -8.49 10.82 0.23
CA LEU A 237 -8.87 12.20 -0.04
C LEU A 237 -9.59 12.37 -1.37
N PHE A 238 -9.29 11.53 -2.35
CA PHE A 238 -10.00 11.51 -3.63
C PHE A 238 -11.52 11.40 -3.46
N PHE A 239 -11.98 10.53 -2.57
CA PHE A 239 -13.42 10.33 -2.35
C PHE A 239 -14.09 11.46 -1.56
N VAL A 240 -13.32 12.30 -0.90
CA VAL A 240 -13.84 13.53 -0.27
C VAL A 240 -13.62 14.77 -1.15
N GLY A 241 -13.36 14.55 -2.43
CA GLY A 241 -13.26 15.60 -3.44
C GLY A 241 -12.03 16.47 -3.33
N ILE A 242 -10.93 15.92 -2.79
CA ILE A 242 -9.66 16.60 -2.63
C ILE A 242 -8.63 15.91 -3.52
N GLU A 243 -8.08 16.67 -4.45
CA GLU A 243 -7.03 16.25 -5.38
C GLU A 243 -6.04 17.40 -5.55
N PRO A 244 -4.75 17.10 -5.71
CA PRO A 244 -3.77 18.14 -5.98
C PRO A 244 -4.09 18.81 -7.33
N GLY A 245 -4.15 20.14 -7.33
CA GLY A 245 -4.32 20.93 -8.53
C GLY A 245 -3.01 21.01 -9.33
N THR A 246 -3.09 21.56 -10.54
CA THR A 246 -1.90 21.76 -11.42
C THR A 246 -0.80 22.62 -10.81
N ASN A 247 -1.14 23.44 -9.82
CA ASN A 247 -0.22 24.33 -9.12
C ASN A 247 0.08 23.85 -7.69
N THR A 248 -0.34 22.65 -7.32
CA THR A 248 -0.05 22.05 -6.02
C THR A 248 1.25 21.26 -6.11
N GLU A 249 2.19 21.59 -5.25
CA GLU A 249 3.43 20.85 -5.08
C GLU A 249 3.20 19.72 -4.07
N LEU A 250 3.60 18.50 -4.44
CA LEU A 250 3.54 17.33 -3.55
C LEU A 250 4.94 16.97 -3.09
N GLU A 251 5.14 16.86 -1.78
CA GLU A 251 6.38 16.35 -1.19
C GLU A 251 6.06 15.05 -0.44
N ASP A 252 6.64 13.93 -0.87
CA ASP A 252 6.54 12.65 -0.17
C ASP A 252 7.83 12.39 0.62
N VAL A 253 7.72 12.55 1.95
CA VAL A 253 8.87 12.44 2.85
C VAL A 253 9.42 11.01 2.94
N MET A 254 8.61 9.99 2.64
CA MET A 254 9.06 8.60 2.59
C MET A 254 10.08 8.39 1.46
N TYR A 255 9.83 8.94 0.28
CA TYR A 255 10.77 8.87 -0.85
C TYR A 255 12.02 9.68 -0.56
N ASP A 256 11.88 10.90 -0.04
CA ASP A 256 13.02 11.74 0.33
C ASP A 256 13.92 11.06 1.37
N PHE A 257 13.33 10.42 2.38
CA PHE A 257 14.09 9.68 3.40
C PHE A 257 14.75 8.42 2.84
N ALA A 258 14.10 7.71 1.92
CA ALA A 258 14.68 6.53 1.28
C ALA A 258 15.99 6.87 0.55
N GLU A 259 16.13 8.08 0.01
CA GLU A 259 17.39 8.55 -0.61
C GLU A 259 18.52 8.69 0.42
N ILE A 260 18.20 9.01 1.67
CA ILE A 260 19.17 9.20 2.76
C ILE A 260 19.57 7.88 3.41
N CYS A 261 18.60 6.98 3.69
CA CYS A 261 18.86 5.75 4.44
C CYS A 261 19.76 4.74 3.71
N GLY A 262 20.02 4.95 2.42
CA GLY A 262 21.02 4.21 1.65
C GLY A 262 20.67 2.74 1.34
N ASN A 263 19.55 2.21 1.81
CA ASN A 263 19.13 0.83 1.64
C ASN A 263 18.67 0.55 0.21
N TYR A 264 19.60 0.25 -0.69
CA TYR A 264 19.32 -0.05 -2.08
C TYR A 264 18.95 -1.54 -2.26
N ASP A 265 17.77 -1.79 -2.82
CA ASP A 265 17.34 -3.14 -3.17
C ASP A 265 17.72 -3.44 -4.63
N LYS A 266 18.72 -4.28 -4.81
CA LYS A 266 19.23 -4.67 -6.14
C LYS A 266 18.19 -5.41 -6.99
N ARG A 267 17.18 -6.05 -6.37
CA ARG A 267 16.15 -6.82 -7.09
C ARG A 267 15.17 -5.91 -7.82
N TYR A 268 14.88 -4.74 -7.22
CA TYR A 268 13.92 -3.78 -7.77
C TYR A 268 14.57 -2.55 -8.38
N GLY A 269 15.89 -2.40 -8.24
CA GLY A 269 16.62 -1.24 -8.77
C GLY A 269 16.28 0.07 -8.07
N THR A 270 15.69 0.00 -6.85
CA THR A 270 15.22 1.15 -6.08
C THR A 270 15.73 1.10 -4.65
N ARG A 271 15.68 2.22 -3.95
CA ARG A 271 15.93 2.25 -2.51
C ARG A 271 14.70 1.74 -1.76
N ARG A 272 14.92 0.99 -0.67
CA ARG A 272 13.83 0.50 0.18
C ARG A 272 13.23 1.64 0.98
N TRP A 273 11.93 1.72 0.95
CA TRP A 273 11.16 2.59 1.83
C TRP A 273 11.33 2.15 3.29
N GLN A 274 11.26 3.10 4.18
CA GLN A 274 11.30 2.90 5.62
C GLN A 274 10.00 3.40 6.23
N THR A 275 9.64 2.90 7.41
CA THR A 275 8.46 3.41 8.12
C THR A 275 8.73 4.81 8.70
N LEU A 276 7.67 5.55 9.01
CA LEU A 276 7.76 6.86 9.64
C LEU A 276 8.51 6.80 10.98
N GLU A 277 8.24 5.73 11.78
CA GLU A 277 8.92 5.52 13.05
C GLU A 277 10.43 5.29 12.86
N ALA A 278 10.83 4.54 11.82
CA ALA A 278 12.23 4.33 11.52
C ALA A 278 12.93 5.62 11.11
N ALA A 279 12.26 6.46 10.31
CA ALA A 279 12.76 7.78 9.92
C ALA A 279 12.85 8.74 11.12
N ALA A 280 11.84 8.75 11.98
CA ALA A 280 11.84 9.54 13.20
C ALA A 280 12.97 9.13 14.14
N ALA A 281 13.15 7.83 14.37
CA ALA A 281 14.23 7.28 15.18
C ALA A 281 15.62 7.65 14.62
N HIS A 282 15.80 7.63 13.30
CA HIS A 282 17.04 8.01 12.63
C HIS A 282 17.45 9.46 13.00
N PHE A 283 16.48 10.37 13.05
CA PHE A 283 16.72 11.78 13.42
C PHE A 283 16.56 12.07 14.91
N GLY A 284 16.36 11.03 15.75
CA GLY A 284 16.23 11.18 17.20
C GLY A 284 14.92 11.81 17.66
N TYR A 285 13.85 11.72 16.85
CA TYR A 285 12.53 12.23 17.19
C TYR A 285 11.66 11.12 17.80
N ASN A 286 11.21 11.33 19.02
CA ASN A 286 10.35 10.39 19.74
C ASN A 286 8.91 10.94 19.77
N TYR A 287 7.96 10.14 19.33
CA TYR A 287 6.55 10.52 19.29
C TYR A 287 5.66 9.28 19.47
N LYS A 288 4.38 9.48 19.61
CA LYS A 288 3.40 8.39 19.65
C LYS A 288 2.92 8.13 18.22
N ALA A 289 3.40 7.08 17.61
CA ALA A 289 2.97 6.64 16.28
C ALA A 289 1.48 6.24 16.26
N HIS A 290 0.89 6.28 15.05
CA HIS A 290 -0.50 5.94 14.80
C HIS A 290 -1.52 6.85 15.50
N ASP A 291 -1.19 8.12 15.57
CA ASP A 291 -2.09 9.24 15.82
C ASP A 291 -1.81 10.27 14.73
N SER A 292 -2.76 10.49 13.82
CA SER A 292 -2.50 11.27 12.61
C SER A 292 -1.95 12.67 12.84
N LEU A 293 -2.23 13.29 14.02
CA LEU A 293 -1.63 14.59 14.35
C LEU A 293 -0.14 14.46 14.69
N GLU A 294 0.21 13.45 15.46
CA GLU A 294 1.60 13.19 15.85
C GLU A 294 2.40 12.70 14.64
N ASP A 295 1.79 11.90 13.74
CA ASP A 295 2.41 11.44 12.51
C ASP A 295 2.65 12.60 11.52
N ALA A 296 1.70 13.53 11.36
CA ALA A 296 1.90 14.75 10.58
C ALA A 296 3.03 15.64 11.15
N ARG A 297 3.13 15.77 12.48
CA ARG A 297 4.22 16.51 13.14
C ARG A 297 5.57 15.84 12.95
N ALA A 298 5.63 14.51 13.07
CA ALA A 298 6.84 13.73 12.84
C ALA A 298 7.29 13.89 11.36
N THR A 299 6.36 13.83 10.42
CA THR A 299 6.61 14.04 9.00
C THR A 299 7.20 15.43 8.73
N LEU A 300 6.63 16.49 9.31
CA LEU A 300 7.18 17.85 9.21
C LEU A 300 8.61 17.95 9.78
N TYR A 301 8.83 17.35 10.96
CA TYR A 301 10.15 17.34 11.59
C TYR A 301 11.18 16.65 10.69
N ILE A 302 10.88 15.46 10.20
CA ILE A 302 11.77 14.68 9.33
C ILE A 302 12.08 15.45 8.04
N ARG A 303 11.05 16.00 7.39
CA ARG A 303 11.20 16.83 6.20
C ARG A 303 12.17 18.00 6.44
N ASN A 304 12.02 18.71 7.56
CA ASN A 304 12.88 19.84 7.88
C ASN A 304 14.32 19.40 8.17
N ARG A 305 14.51 18.22 8.79
CA ARG A 305 15.85 17.63 8.97
C ARG A 305 16.50 17.29 7.65
N ILE A 306 15.78 16.64 6.74
CA ILE A 306 16.26 16.30 5.40
C ILE A 306 16.69 17.56 4.62
N LYS A 307 15.85 18.59 4.62
CA LYS A 307 16.18 19.86 3.94
C LYS A 307 17.45 20.49 4.52
N ARG A 308 17.58 20.51 5.84
CA ARG A 308 18.75 21.06 6.50
C ARG A 308 20.04 20.30 6.16
N GLU A 309 19.98 18.98 6.11
CA GLU A 309 21.15 18.17 5.72
C GLU A 309 21.55 18.38 4.26
N LYS A 310 20.57 18.51 3.34
CA LYS A 310 20.82 18.84 1.93
C LYS A 310 21.49 20.22 1.81
N GLU A 311 21.00 21.25 2.51
CA GLU A 311 21.59 22.59 2.53
C GLU A 311 23.06 22.56 3.00
N ILE A 312 23.36 21.88 4.10
CA ILE A 312 24.71 21.75 4.61
C ILE A 312 25.62 21.04 3.59
N LEU A 313 25.13 20.01 2.93
CA LEU A 313 25.89 19.28 1.91
C LEU A 313 26.21 20.19 0.70
N ASP A 314 25.23 20.97 0.25
CA ASP A 314 25.38 21.91 -0.84
C ASP A 314 26.38 23.02 -0.48
N GLU A 315 26.31 23.59 0.73
CA GLU A 315 27.28 24.58 1.23
C GLU A 315 28.71 24.02 1.25
N LEU A 316 28.88 22.75 1.65
CA LEU A 316 30.19 22.07 1.71
C LEU A 316 30.75 21.72 0.33
N THR A 317 29.88 21.45 -0.64
CA THR A 317 30.29 21.02 -1.99
C THR A 317 30.42 22.18 -2.99
N ALA A 318 29.78 23.31 -2.74
CA ALA A 318 29.82 24.51 -3.59
C ALA A 318 31.26 24.94 -3.97
N PRO A 319 32.27 24.97 -3.07
CA PRO A 319 33.64 25.34 -3.41
C PRO A 319 34.30 24.40 -4.42
N TYR A 320 33.87 23.13 -4.49
CA TYR A 320 34.46 22.13 -5.40
C TYR A 320 33.83 22.10 -6.78
N GLN A 321 32.62 22.66 -6.94
CA GLN A 321 31.95 22.75 -8.25
C GLN A 321 32.49 23.92 -9.11
N THR A 322 32.97 24.97 -8.48
CA THR A 322 33.59 26.12 -9.17
C THR A 322 34.97 25.81 -9.78
N VAL A 323 35.68 24.79 -9.30
CA VAL A 323 37.00 24.40 -9.81
C VAL A 323 36.93 23.56 -11.10
N LYS A 324 35.79 22.94 -11.42
CA LYS A 324 35.59 22.14 -12.64
C LYS A 324 35.13 22.93 -13.87
N GLY A 325 34.83 24.23 -13.73
CA GLY A 325 34.38 25.12 -14.81
C GLY A 325 35.48 25.90 -15.48
N GLU A 326 36.74 25.85 -15.01
CA GLU A 326 37.87 26.65 -15.57
C GLU A 326 39.01 25.79 -16.15
N GLN A 327 38.72 24.63 -16.70
CA GLN A 327 39.69 23.90 -17.53
C GLN A 327 38.97 23.25 -18.71
N ILE A 328 38.73 24.01 -19.78
CA ILE A 328 38.99 23.64 -21.18
C ILE A 328 39.04 24.90 -21.99
#